data_b073e4f57e62284eea8effaed7435e3d
#
_entry.id   b073e4f57e62284eea8effaed7435e3d
#
_cell.length_a   1.000
_cell.length_b   1.000
_cell.length_c   1.000
_cell.angle_alpha   90.00
_cell.angle_beta   90.00
_cell.angle_gamma   90.00
#
_symmetry.space_group_name_H-M   'P 1'
#
loop_
_entity.id
_entity.type
_entity.pdbx_description
1 polymer ?
#
loop_
_entity_poly.entity_id
_entity_poly.type
_entity_poly.pdbx_seq_one_letter_code
_entity_poly.pdbx_strand_id
1 'polypeptide(L)'
;MKVAIIGSRNLYVNDLQKFIPSETTEIVSGGAKGIDACAARYAASNNIKLTVFLPEYNRYGRAAPLKRNLKIIEYADLVIAFWDGKSKGTKNVIDNCKKQNIELIIHIKEK
;
A
#
# COMPACT_ATOMS: atom_id res chain seq x y z
N MET A 1 -8.57 9.39 -9.05
CA MET A 1 -7.27 8.70 -8.97
C MET A 1 -7.29 7.66 -7.86
N LYS A 2 -6.90 6.45 -8.16
CA LYS A 2 -6.79 5.35 -7.20
C LYS A 2 -5.36 5.33 -6.65
N VAL A 3 -5.20 5.49 -5.35
CA VAL A 3 -3.89 5.56 -4.70
C VAL A 3 -3.72 4.39 -3.75
N ALA A 4 -2.73 3.55 -4.03
CA ALA A 4 -2.37 2.47 -3.12
C ALA A 4 -1.42 3.01 -2.06
N ILE A 5 -1.72 2.72 -0.79
CA ILE A 5 -0.86 3.07 0.33
C ILE A 5 -0.41 1.77 0.95
N ILE A 6 0.86 1.49 0.85
CA ILE A 6 1.44 0.25 1.36
C ILE A 6 2.65 0.57 2.23
N GLY A 7 3.06 -0.37 3.04
CA GLY A 7 4.23 -0.14 3.86
C GLY A 7 4.48 -1.23 4.88
N SER A 8 5.49 -0.99 5.68
CA SER A 8 5.97 -1.93 6.68
C SER A 8 4.97 -2.07 7.83
N ARG A 9 4.83 -3.29 8.34
CA ARG A 9 3.88 -3.60 9.43
C ARG A 9 4.22 -2.93 10.75
N ASN A 10 5.47 -2.55 10.93
CA ASN A 10 5.97 -1.93 12.16
C ASN A 10 6.02 -0.41 12.07
N LEU A 11 5.45 0.18 11.03
CA LEU A 11 5.39 1.62 10.86
C LEU A 11 3.97 2.13 10.99
N TYR A 12 3.85 3.34 11.53
CA TYR A 12 2.58 4.07 11.64
C TYR A 12 2.80 5.51 11.23
N VAL A 13 1.87 6.07 10.46
CA VAL A 13 1.93 7.46 10.01
C VAL A 13 0.60 8.11 10.39
N ASN A 14 0.66 9.17 11.20
CA ASN A 14 -0.54 9.86 11.70
C ASN A 14 -1.00 10.99 10.81
N ASP A 15 -0.15 11.47 9.90
CA ASP A 15 -0.40 12.65 9.08
C ASP A 15 -0.41 12.31 7.60
N LEU A 16 -1.12 11.24 7.23
CA LEU A 16 -1.22 10.77 5.85
C LEU A 16 -1.71 11.84 4.89
N GLN A 17 -2.53 12.78 5.36
CA GLN A 17 -3.05 13.87 4.52
C GLN A 17 -1.93 14.70 3.88
N LYS A 18 -0.74 14.71 4.45
CA LYS A 18 0.40 15.44 3.90
C LYS A 18 1.00 14.75 2.67
N PHE A 19 0.71 13.47 2.50
CA PHE A 19 1.33 12.66 1.46
C PHE A 19 0.37 12.27 0.34
N ILE A 20 -0.93 12.40 0.58
CA ILE A 20 -1.96 11.92 -0.34
C ILE A 20 -2.41 13.04 -1.27
N PRO A 21 -2.36 12.81 -2.60
CA PRO A 21 -2.80 13.82 -3.57
C PRO A 21 -4.26 14.20 -3.36
N SER A 22 -4.58 15.47 -3.63
CA SER A 22 -5.97 15.97 -3.51
C SER A 22 -6.92 15.31 -4.50
N GLU A 23 -6.40 14.79 -5.61
CA GLU A 23 -7.19 14.12 -6.64
C GLU A 23 -7.58 12.68 -6.27
N THR A 24 -7.20 12.22 -5.10
CA THR A 24 -7.46 10.85 -4.66
C THR A 24 -8.94 10.61 -4.45
N THR A 25 -9.50 9.62 -5.15
CA THR A 25 -10.91 9.23 -5.03
C THR A 25 -11.06 7.86 -4.38
N GLU A 26 -9.99 7.10 -4.30
CA GLU A 26 -10.02 5.74 -3.77
C GLU A 26 -8.67 5.39 -3.18
N ILE A 27 -8.69 4.79 -1.98
CA ILE A 27 -7.50 4.26 -1.32
C ILE A 27 -7.48 2.75 -1.52
N VAL A 28 -6.33 2.21 -1.88
CA VAL A 28 -6.13 0.77 -2.08
C VAL A 28 -5.14 0.28 -1.04
N SER A 29 -5.46 -0.82 -0.39
CA SER A 29 -4.67 -1.36 0.72
C SER A 29 -4.62 -2.89 0.69
N GLY A 30 -3.64 -3.45 1.37
CA GLY A 30 -3.49 -4.90 1.51
C GLY A 30 -4.12 -5.47 2.78
N GLY A 31 -4.68 -4.63 3.64
CA GLY A 31 -5.36 -5.09 4.85
C GLY A 31 -4.45 -5.60 5.97
N ALA A 32 -3.15 -5.29 5.93
CA ALA A 32 -2.21 -5.71 6.96
C ALA A 32 -2.20 -4.72 8.14
N LYS A 33 -1.25 -4.92 9.06
CA LYS A 33 -1.01 -4.03 10.19
C LYS A 33 -0.16 -2.83 9.74
N GLY A 34 0.04 -1.88 10.64
CA GLY A 34 0.93 -0.76 10.40
C GLY A 34 0.38 0.22 9.36
N ILE A 35 1.13 0.43 8.29
CA ILE A 35 0.76 1.41 7.26
C ILE A 35 -0.60 1.09 6.64
N ASP A 36 -0.89 -0.19 6.36
CA ASP A 36 -2.19 -0.57 5.80
C ASP A 36 -3.35 -0.16 6.70
N ALA A 37 -3.19 -0.34 8.02
CA ALA A 37 -4.19 0.09 8.99
C ALA A 37 -4.34 1.61 9.03
N CYS A 38 -3.24 2.35 8.89
CA CYS A 38 -3.27 3.82 8.81
C CYS A 38 -4.08 4.27 7.57
N ALA A 39 -3.87 3.60 6.46
CA ALA A 39 -4.59 3.89 5.21
C ALA A 39 -6.10 3.70 5.38
N ALA A 40 -6.49 2.60 6.02
CA ALA A 40 -7.91 2.31 6.26
C ALA A 40 -8.56 3.38 7.14
N ARG A 41 -7.88 3.80 8.22
CA ARG A 41 -8.37 4.86 9.10
C ARG A 41 -8.49 6.20 8.36
N TYR A 42 -7.51 6.51 7.53
CA TYR A 42 -7.52 7.75 6.75
C TYR A 42 -8.72 7.77 5.79
N ALA A 43 -8.95 6.68 5.07
CA ALA A 43 -10.07 6.58 4.13
C ALA A 43 -11.40 6.76 4.85
N ALA A 44 -11.58 6.10 6.01
CA ALA A 44 -12.81 6.21 6.80
C ALA A 44 -13.03 7.63 7.31
N SER A 45 -11.98 8.29 7.80
CA SER A 45 -12.07 9.65 8.36
C SER A 45 -12.36 10.72 7.31
N ASN A 46 -12.04 10.44 6.05
CA ASN A 46 -12.19 11.42 4.97
C ASN A 46 -13.26 11.03 3.94
N ASN A 47 -14.07 10.03 4.25
CA ASN A 47 -15.13 9.53 3.37
C ASN A 47 -14.61 9.16 1.98
N ILE A 48 -13.44 8.55 1.94
CA ILE A 48 -12.83 8.08 0.69
C ILE A 48 -13.08 6.58 0.59
N LYS A 49 -13.42 6.10 -0.60
CA LYS A 49 -13.63 4.68 -0.86
C LYS A 49 -12.35 3.91 -0.53
N LEU A 50 -12.49 2.78 0.18
CA LEU A 50 -11.39 1.89 0.50
C LEU A 50 -11.58 0.56 -0.22
N THR A 51 -10.56 0.14 -0.97
CA THR A 51 -10.54 -1.16 -1.63
C THR A 51 -9.39 -1.97 -1.03
N VAL A 52 -9.71 -3.14 -0.49
CA VAL A 52 -8.73 -3.99 0.18
C VAL A 52 -8.54 -5.29 -0.60
N PHE A 53 -7.30 -5.60 -0.93
CA PHE A 53 -6.94 -6.88 -1.54
C PHE A 53 -6.26 -7.74 -0.48
N LEU A 54 -6.99 -8.73 0.01
CA LEU A 54 -6.46 -9.66 1.01
C LEU A 54 -5.68 -10.79 0.33
N PRO A 55 -4.63 -11.29 1.00
CA PRO A 55 -3.91 -12.44 0.45
C PRO A 55 -4.79 -13.70 0.50
N GLU A 56 -4.84 -14.42 -0.61
CA GLU A 56 -5.66 -15.63 -0.74
C GLU A 56 -4.81 -16.88 -0.44
N TYR A 57 -4.60 -17.14 0.85
CA TYR A 57 -3.75 -18.25 1.29
C TYR A 57 -4.26 -19.62 0.82
N ASN A 58 -5.57 -19.79 0.76
CA ASN A 58 -6.14 -21.05 0.30
C ASN A 58 -5.81 -21.35 -1.16
N ARG A 59 -5.57 -20.31 -1.95
CA ARG A 59 -5.29 -20.43 -3.38
C ARG A 59 -3.80 -20.47 -3.69
N TYR A 60 -3.01 -19.65 -2.99
CA TYR A 60 -1.60 -19.45 -3.34
C TYR A 60 -0.62 -19.87 -2.25
N GLY A 61 -1.10 -20.29 -1.08
CA GLY A 61 -0.23 -20.67 0.02
C GLY A 61 0.71 -19.52 0.42
N ARG A 62 1.99 -19.83 0.53
CA ARG A 62 3.00 -18.84 0.94
C ARG A 62 3.17 -17.69 -0.05
N ALA A 63 2.81 -17.89 -1.30
CA ALA A 63 2.92 -16.86 -2.33
C ALA A 63 1.76 -15.86 -2.29
N ALA A 64 0.76 -16.08 -1.44
CA ALA A 64 -0.44 -15.25 -1.39
C ALA A 64 -0.16 -13.76 -1.21
N PRO A 65 0.71 -13.32 -0.26
CA PRO A 65 1.02 -11.91 -0.13
C PRO A 65 1.65 -11.30 -1.39
N LEU A 66 2.50 -12.03 -2.07
CA LEU A 66 3.15 -11.57 -3.30
C LEU A 66 2.14 -11.45 -4.44
N LYS A 67 1.23 -12.40 -4.56
CA LYS A 67 0.15 -12.36 -5.55
C LYS A 67 -0.80 -11.18 -5.28
N ARG A 68 -1.14 -10.94 -4.02
CA ARG A 68 -1.95 -9.80 -3.60
C ARG A 68 -1.28 -8.48 -3.97
N ASN A 69 0.04 -8.38 -3.76
CA ASN A 69 0.79 -7.17 -4.09
C ASN A 69 0.70 -6.84 -5.59
N LEU A 70 0.77 -7.84 -6.46
CA LEU A 70 0.61 -7.63 -7.90
C LEU A 70 -0.77 -7.07 -8.24
N LYS A 71 -1.82 -7.56 -7.59
CA LYS A 71 -3.18 -7.04 -7.80
C LYS A 71 -3.28 -5.58 -7.42
N ILE A 72 -2.66 -5.19 -6.31
CA ILE A 72 -2.66 -3.80 -5.85
C ILE A 72 -2.03 -2.88 -6.89
N ILE A 73 -0.83 -3.21 -7.35
CA ILE A 73 -0.10 -2.33 -8.28
C ILE A 73 -0.76 -2.26 -9.65
N GLU A 74 -1.42 -3.33 -10.09
CA GLU A 74 -2.14 -3.33 -11.36
C GLU A 74 -3.42 -2.49 -11.30
N TYR A 75 -4.03 -2.41 -10.13
CA TYR A 75 -5.29 -1.69 -9.94
C TYR A 75 -5.09 -0.19 -9.69
N ALA A 76 -4.02 0.19 -9.02
CA ALA A 76 -3.79 1.57 -8.58
C ALA A 76 -3.19 2.44 -9.68
N ASP A 77 -3.49 3.74 -9.64
CA ASP A 77 -2.88 4.74 -10.52
C ASP A 77 -1.54 5.24 -9.97
N LEU A 78 -1.41 5.22 -8.65
CA LEU A 78 -0.20 5.66 -7.94
C LEU A 78 0.00 4.76 -6.72
N VAL A 79 1.25 4.39 -6.45
CA VAL A 79 1.62 3.66 -5.24
C VAL A 79 2.48 4.54 -4.35
N ILE A 80 2.08 4.69 -3.09
CA ILE A 80 2.87 5.39 -2.08
C ILE A 80 3.33 4.34 -1.07
N ALA A 81 4.64 4.17 -0.95
CA ALA A 81 5.23 3.16 -0.08
C ALA A 81 5.95 3.82 1.10
N PHE A 82 5.58 3.43 2.31
CA PHE A 82 6.29 3.83 3.54
C PHE A 82 7.13 2.65 3.99
N TRP A 83 8.43 2.76 3.88
CA TRP A 83 9.35 1.63 4.04
C TRP A 83 10.37 1.89 5.14
N ASP A 84 10.63 0.87 5.94
CA ASP A 84 11.66 0.92 6.99
C ASP A 84 13.06 0.57 6.46
N GLY A 85 13.18 0.32 5.16
CA GLY A 85 14.43 -0.06 4.52
C GLY A 85 14.76 -1.55 4.64
N LYS A 86 13.93 -2.33 5.35
CA LYS A 86 14.22 -3.74 5.65
C LYS A 86 13.09 -4.69 5.25
N SER A 87 11.84 -4.24 5.34
CA SER A 87 10.67 -5.08 5.07
C SER A 87 10.71 -5.65 3.66
N LYS A 88 10.66 -6.97 3.54
CA LYS A 88 10.71 -7.67 2.26
C LYS A 88 9.42 -7.52 1.46
N GLY A 89 8.28 -7.48 2.14
CA GLY A 89 7.00 -7.32 1.49
C GLY A 89 6.88 -5.97 0.80
N THR A 90 7.28 -4.90 1.48
CA THR A 90 7.30 -3.55 0.91
C THR A 90 8.31 -3.46 -0.23
N LYS A 91 9.49 -4.06 -0.07
CA LYS A 91 10.50 -4.10 -1.13
C LYS A 91 9.97 -4.78 -2.39
N ASN A 92 9.20 -5.86 -2.21
CA ASN A 92 8.59 -6.57 -3.33
C ASN A 92 7.67 -5.65 -4.13
N VAL A 93 6.83 -4.86 -3.46
CA VAL A 93 5.96 -3.89 -4.13
C VAL A 93 6.78 -2.85 -4.88
N ILE A 94 7.81 -2.30 -4.23
CA ILE A 94 8.69 -1.30 -4.83
C ILE A 94 9.35 -1.84 -6.10
N ASP A 95 9.92 -3.04 -6.01
CA ASP A 95 10.62 -3.65 -7.13
C ASP A 95 9.66 -3.92 -8.31
N ASN A 96 8.46 -4.40 -8.03
CA ASN A 96 7.47 -4.65 -9.07
C ASN A 96 6.94 -3.36 -9.71
N CYS A 97 6.77 -2.30 -8.94
CA CYS A 97 6.39 -1.00 -9.50
C CYS A 97 7.45 -0.49 -10.48
N LYS A 98 8.73 -0.60 -10.11
CA LYS A 98 9.84 -0.19 -10.97
C LYS A 98 9.88 -1.04 -12.24
N LYS A 99 9.70 -2.34 -12.10
CA LYS A 99 9.73 -3.27 -13.22
C LYS A 99 8.60 -3.03 -14.21
N GLN A 100 7.43 -2.64 -13.73
CA GLN A 100 6.24 -2.44 -14.56
C GLN A 100 5.97 -0.97 -14.90
N ASN A 101 6.88 -0.07 -14.54
CA ASN A 101 6.75 1.37 -14.77
C ASN A 101 5.47 1.96 -14.15
N ILE A 102 5.13 1.49 -12.96
CA ILE A 102 4.01 2.04 -12.18
C ILE A 102 4.51 3.26 -11.41
N GLU A 103 3.73 4.34 -11.40
CA GLU A 103 4.09 5.54 -10.68
C GLU A 103 4.21 5.25 -9.18
N LEU A 104 5.35 5.59 -8.60
CA LEU A 104 5.72 5.19 -7.24
C LEU A 104 6.39 6.33 -6.50
N ILE A 105 5.93 6.57 -5.26
CA ILE A 105 6.57 7.49 -4.32
C ILE A 105 6.99 6.67 -3.10
N ILE A 106 8.26 6.77 -2.73
CA ILE A 106 8.82 6.03 -1.59
C ILE A 106 9.16 7.01 -0.48
N HIS A 107 8.67 6.74 0.72
CA HIS A 107 9.06 7.45 1.93
C HIS A 107 9.77 6.48 2.87
N ILE A 108 11.04 6.76 3.15
CA ILE A 108 11.81 5.95 4.10
C ILE A 108 11.50 6.46 5.50
N LYS A 109 11.03 5.59 6.36
CA LYS A 109 10.71 5.90 7.75
C LYS A 109 11.45 4.93 8.67
N GLU A 110 12.16 5.47 9.63
CA GLU A 110 12.76 4.64 10.66
C GLU A 110 11.76 4.41 11.79
N LYS A 111 11.85 3.23 12.37
CA LYS A 111 10.99 2.84 13.48
C LYS A 111 11.34 3.61 14.75
#